data_a5df43aa42d47482c7faa064c2342483
#
_entry.id   a5df43aa42d47482c7faa064c2342483
#
_cell.length_a   1.000
_cell.length_b   1.000
_cell.length_c   1.000
_cell.angle_alpha   90.00
_cell.angle_beta   90.00
_cell.angle_gamma   90.00
#
_symmetry.space_group_name_H-M   'P 1'
#
loop_
_entity.id
_entity.type
_entity.pdbx_description
1 polymer ?
#
loop_
_entity_poly.entity_id
_entity_poly.type
_entity_poly.pdbx_seq_one_letter_code
_entity_poly.pdbx_strand_id
1 'polypeptide(L)'
;MSTKIVNISGSSKINEQFVVTSDSHEIKIGANRSNSNLSAPSPIAYLLAGYAGCINAIGTLVATELNLNLKSLQVDIKGEINVDKFLGKVTTERAGFNSIEVFIKPDIEATADELKNWLNLVEQRCPVGDNLIYTTPVHVNLVSAFESETV
;
A
#
# COMPACT_ATOMS: atom_id res chain seq x y z
N MET A 1 -7.73 -22.90 8.46
CA MET A 1 -6.83 -21.80 7.98
C MET A 1 -7.43 -21.26 6.68
N SER A 2 -7.70 -19.97 6.60
CA SER A 2 -8.28 -19.35 5.40
C SER A 2 -7.19 -18.61 4.64
N THR A 3 -6.96 -18.96 3.39
CA THR A 3 -5.98 -18.32 2.50
C THR A 3 -6.71 -17.60 1.38
N LYS A 4 -6.34 -16.34 1.11
CA LYS A 4 -6.82 -15.57 -0.02
C LYS A 4 -5.65 -15.30 -0.97
N ILE A 5 -5.83 -15.57 -2.24
CA ILE A 5 -4.89 -15.19 -3.30
C ILE A 5 -5.35 -13.83 -3.85
N VAL A 6 -4.42 -12.89 -3.97
CA VAL A 6 -4.65 -11.59 -4.60
C VAL A 6 -3.77 -11.53 -5.84
N ASN A 7 -4.38 -11.37 -6.99
CA ASN A 7 -3.71 -11.27 -8.28
C ASN A 7 -3.84 -9.87 -8.84
N ILE A 8 -2.76 -9.37 -9.41
CA ILE A 8 -2.75 -8.17 -10.24
C ILE A 8 -1.99 -8.45 -11.52
N SER A 9 -2.41 -7.85 -12.62
CA SER A 9 -1.73 -7.93 -13.89
C SER A 9 -1.48 -6.53 -14.43
N GLY A 10 -0.29 -6.27 -14.93
CA GLY A 10 0.06 -4.95 -15.43
C GLY A 10 0.85 -5.01 -16.72
N SER A 11 0.61 -4.03 -17.60
CA SER A 11 1.31 -3.90 -18.87
C SER A 11 1.51 -2.44 -19.29
N SER A 12 2.52 -2.20 -20.09
CA SER A 12 2.73 -0.94 -20.82
C SER A 12 3.45 -1.20 -22.11
N LYS A 13 3.23 -0.33 -23.10
CA LYS A 13 4.15 -0.15 -24.22
C LYS A 13 5.04 1.05 -23.96
N ILE A 14 6.14 1.17 -24.71
CA ILE A 14 7.00 2.35 -24.64
C ILE A 14 6.15 3.59 -24.93
N ASN A 15 6.31 4.63 -24.09
CA ASN A 15 5.57 5.91 -24.15
C ASN A 15 4.07 5.80 -23.81
N GLU A 16 3.58 4.66 -23.35
CA GLU A 16 2.22 4.52 -22.81
C GLU A 16 2.22 4.56 -21.28
N GLN A 17 1.04 4.79 -20.71
CA GLN A 17 0.83 4.71 -19.28
C GLN A 17 0.90 3.25 -18.83
N PHE A 18 1.60 2.98 -17.73
CA PHE A 18 1.52 1.66 -17.10
C PHE A 18 0.15 1.49 -16.42
N VAL A 19 -0.56 0.46 -16.82
CA VAL A 19 -1.90 0.15 -16.29
C VAL A 19 -1.85 -1.22 -15.63
N VAL A 20 -2.37 -1.27 -14.42
CA VAL A 20 -2.53 -2.50 -13.64
C VAL A 20 -4.01 -2.79 -13.49
N THR A 21 -4.39 -4.03 -13.68
CA THR A 21 -5.75 -4.52 -13.44
C THR A 21 -5.77 -5.37 -12.17
N SER A 22 -6.70 -5.07 -11.28
CA SER A 22 -7.01 -5.88 -10.10
C SER A 22 -8.53 -6.12 -10.07
N ASP A 23 -8.94 -7.37 -10.14
CA ASP A 23 -10.34 -7.74 -10.36
C ASP A 23 -10.93 -6.99 -11.58
N SER A 24 -11.94 -6.15 -11.38
CA SER A 24 -12.58 -5.33 -12.42
C SER A 24 -12.09 -3.87 -12.46
N HIS A 25 -11.02 -3.53 -11.70
CA HIS A 25 -10.55 -2.15 -11.57
C HIS A 25 -9.23 -1.95 -12.30
N GLU A 26 -9.12 -0.82 -12.99
CA GLU A 26 -7.87 -0.35 -13.59
C GLU A 26 -7.20 0.70 -12.71
N ILE A 27 -5.89 0.54 -12.52
CA ILE A 27 -5.04 1.45 -11.76
C ILE A 27 -3.93 1.94 -12.68
N LYS A 28 -3.88 3.25 -12.88
CA LYS A 28 -2.79 3.90 -13.63
C LYS A 28 -1.67 4.25 -12.67
N ILE A 29 -0.43 3.92 -13.01
CA ILE A 29 0.72 4.10 -12.13
C ILE A 29 1.80 4.92 -12.81
N GLY A 30 2.33 5.91 -12.09
CA GLY A 30 3.46 6.72 -12.48
C GLY A 30 3.15 7.76 -13.56
N ALA A 31 4.12 8.63 -13.78
CA ALA A 31 4.05 9.63 -14.84
C ALA A 31 4.65 9.06 -16.15
N ASN A 32 4.01 9.33 -17.26
CA ASN A 32 4.64 9.14 -18.56
C ASN A 32 5.56 10.35 -18.83
N ARG A 33 6.86 10.09 -18.95
CA ARG A 33 7.87 11.16 -19.17
C ARG A 33 7.70 11.87 -20.51
N SER A 34 7.11 11.20 -21.51
CA SER A 34 6.91 11.73 -22.85
C SER A 34 5.58 12.47 -23.02
N ASN A 35 4.65 12.31 -22.08
CA ASN A 35 3.33 12.93 -22.14
C ASN A 35 2.83 13.29 -20.73
N SER A 36 2.95 14.57 -20.38
CA SER A 36 2.53 15.09 -19.08
C SER A 36 1.03 14.93 -18.78
N ASN A 37 0.20 14.73 -19.80
CA ASN A 37 -1.24 14.46 -19.64
C ASN A 37 -1.53 13.04 -19.13
N LEU A 38 -0.54 12.14 -19.21
CA LEU A 38 -0.60 10.78 -18.68
C LEU A 38 0.10 10.74 -17.31
N SER A 39 -0.48 11.42 -16.32
CA SER A 39 0.04 11.51 -14.97
C SER A 39 -0.82 10.67 -14.01
N ALA A 40 -0.15 9.91 -13.15
CA ALA A 40 -0.75 9.17 -12.05
C ALA A 40 0.23 9.16 -10.86
N PRO A 41 -0.22 8.83 -9.64
CA PRO A 41 0.66 8.72 -8.50
C PRO A 41 1.81 7.74 -8.74
N SER A 42 2.96 8.00 -8.11
CA SER A 42 4.11 7.11 -8.21
C SER A 42 3.83 5.74 -7.56
N PRO A 43 4.56 4.68 -7.95
CA PRO A 43 4.42 3.36 -7.30
C PRO A 43 4.59 3.43 -5.78
N ILE A 44 5.49 4.28 -5.30
CA ILE A 44 5.76 4.49 -3.87
C ILE A 44 4.56 5.18 -3.18
N ALA A 45 3.91 6.14 -3.85
CA ALA A 45 2.69 6.77 -3.34
C ALA A 45 1.55 5.75 -3.24
N TYR A 46 1.43 4.82 -4.19
CA TYR A 46 0.44 3.74 -4.11
C TYR A 46 0.70 2.77 -2.96
N LEU A 47 1.97 2.48 -2.64
CA LEU A 47 2.30 1.66 -1.47
C LEU A 47 1.81 2.32 -0.17
N LEU A 48 2.07 3.61 0.00
CA LEU A 48 1.60 4.36 1.19
C LEU A 48 0.07 4.54 1.18
N ALA A 49 -0.54 4.78 0.02
CA ALA A 49 -2.00 4.85 -0.10
C ALA A 49 -2.67 3.51 0.26
N GLY A 50 -2.09 2.39 -0.16
CA GLY A 50 -2.53 1.05 0.25
C GLY A 50 -2.43 0.86 1.77
N TYR A 51 -1.37 1.35 2.39
CA TYR A 51 -1.22 1.31 3.84
C TYR A 51 -2.29 2.15 4.55
N ALA A 52 -2.52 3.39 4.11
CA ALA A 52 -3.58 4.24 4.66
C ALA A 52 -4.96 3.60 4.51
N GLY A 53 -5.26 3.04 3.34
CA GLY A 53 -6.50 2.32 3.08
C GLY A 53 -6.68 1.08 3.96
N CYS A 54 -5.59 0.35 4.22
CA CYS A 54 -5.59 -0.80 5.13
C CYS A 54 -5.90 -0.37 6.57
N ILE A 55 -5.25 0.68 7.06
CA ILE A 55 -5.53 1.25 8.40
C ILE A 55 -7.00 1.67 8.51
N ASN A 56 -7.54 2.33 7.50
CA ASN A 56 -8.95 2.73 7.49
C ASN A 56 -9.88 1.52 7.56
N ALA A 57 -9.65 0.50 6.75
CA ALA A 57 -10.49 -0.70 6.70
C ALA A 57 -10.46 -1.47 8.02
N ILE A 58 -9.27 -1.74 8.55
CA ILE A 58 -9.11 -2.45 9.83
C ILE A 58 -9.57 -1.58 11.00
N GLY A 59 -9.29 -0.27 10.97
CA GLY A 59 -9.73 0.66 12.02
C GLY A 59 -11.24 0.70 12.16
N THR A 60 -11.96 0.71 11.05
CA THR A 60 -13.43 0.65 11.03
C THR A 60 -13.94 -0.70 11.55
N LEU A 61 -13.33 -1.80 11.12
CA LEU A 61 -13.71 -3.16 11.55
C LEU A 61 -13.51 -3.32 13.06
N VAL A 62 -12.34 -2.95 13.58
CA VAL A 62 -12.01 -3.07 15.01
C VAL A 62 -12.90 -2.16 15.85
N ALA A 63 -13.20 -0.94 15.42
CA ALA A 63 -14.11 -0.05 16.12
C ALA A 63 -15.50 -0.69 16.25
N THR A 64 -16.00 -1.32 15.19
CA THR A 64 -17.28 -2.05 15.20
C THR A 64 -17.24 -3.24 16.18
N GLU A 65 -16.18 -4.03 16.18
CA GLU A 65 -16.01 -5.18 17.09
C GLU A 65 -15.95 -4.77 18.56
N LEU A 66 -15.34 -3.62 18.85
CA LEU A 66 -15.23 -3.06 20.19
C LEU A 66 -16.48 -2.22 20.60
N ASN A 67 -17.48 -2.12 19.73
CA ASN A 67 -18.67 -1.28 19.91
C ASN A 67 -18.32 0.21 20.16
N LEU A 68 -17.26 0.70 19.53
CA LEU A 68 -16.85 2.10 19.56
C LEU A 68 -17.52 2.87 18.39
N ASN A 69 -18.02 4.07 18.71
CA ASN A 69 -18.67 4.93 17.70
C ASN A 69 -17.62 5.74 16.91
N LEU A 70 -17.01 5.12 15.91
CA LEU A 70 -16.10 5.78 14.98
C LEU A 70 -16.89 6.53 13.91
N LYS A 71 -16.81 7.88 13.93
CA LYS A 71 -17.50 8.76 12.99
C LYS A 71 -16.68 9.02 11.72
N SER A 72 -15.38 9.21 11.88
CA SER A 72 -14.44 9.42 10.78
C SER A 72 -13.03 9.03 11.16
N LEU A 73 -12.18 8.82 10.18
CA LEU A 73 -10.78 8.50 10.35
C LEU A 73 -9.94 9.27 9.32
N GLN A 74 -9.01 10.06 9.81
CA GLN A 74 -7.98 10.68 8.98
C GLN A 74 -6.66 9.96 9.21
N VAL A 75 -5.96 9.66 8.11
CA VAL A 75 -4.66 8.99 8.13
C VAL A 75 -3.70 9.77 7.24
N ASP A 76 -2.64 10.30 7.83
CA ASP A 76 -1.56 10.96 7.12
C ASP A 76 -0.29 10.10 7.25
N ILE A 77 0.38 9.85 6.13
CA ILE A 77 1.60 9.01 6.11
C ILE A 77 2.72 9.79 5.44
N LYS A 78 3.87 9.84 6.11
CA LYS A 78 5.11 10.40 5.60
C LYS A 78 6.15 9.30 5.47
N GLY A 79 6.67 9.10 4.27
CA GLY A 79 7.77 8.17 4.00
C GLY A 79 9.02 8.92 3.55
N GLU A 80 10.17 8.58 4.13
CA GLU A 80 11.47 9.08 3.72
C GLU A 80 12.21 8.04 2.90
N ILE A 81 12.66 8.41 1.71
CA ILE A 81 13.35 7.52 0.77
C ILE A 81 14.56 8.22 0.14
N ASN A 82 15.67 7.49 0.02
CA ASN A 82 16.80 7.93 -0.79
C ASN A 82 16.61 7.43 -2.23
N VAL A 83 16.55 8.35 -3.19
CA VAL A 83 16.32 8.03 -4.59
C VAL A 83 17.60 7.72 -5.40
N ASP A 84 18.79 7.82 -4.80
CA ASP A 84 20.05 7.67 -5.52
C ASP A 84 20.19 6.27 -6.14
N LYS A 85 19.78 5.23 -5.40
CA LYS A 85 19.82 3.86 -5.92
C LYS A 85 18.86 3.65 -7.09
N PHE A 86 17.67 4.23 -7.03
CA PHE A 86 16.71 4.24 -8.14
C PHE A 86 17.26 4.96 -9.38
N LEU A 87 18.03 6.03 -9.17
CA LEU A 87 18.67 6.81 -10.25
C LEU A 87 19.98 6.16 -10.78
N GLY A 88 20.36 4.99 -10.28
CA GLY A 88 21.58 4.28 -10.70
C GLY A 88 22.87 4.89 -10.15
N LYS A 89 22.80 5.75 -9.16
CA LYS A 89 24.00 6.30 -8.51
C LYS A 89 24.62 5.30 -7.54
N VAL A 90 25.92 5.41 -7.36
CA VAL A 90 26.64 4.60 -6.36
C VAL A 90 26.24 5.06 -4.96
N THR A 91 25.68 4.16 -4.16
CA THR A 91 25.26 4.42 -2.79
C THR A 91 25.21 3.12 -2.00
N THR A 92 25.47 3.20 -0.69
CA THR A 92 25.30 2.11 0.28
C THR A 92 23.87 2.04 0.83
N GLU A 93 23.06 3.08 0.57
CA GLU A 93 21.70 3.15 1.05
C GLU A 93 20.79 2.09 0.40
N ARG A 94 19.75 1.69 1.15
CA ARG A 94 18.74 0.77 0.62
C ARG A 94 17.87 1.47 -0.44
N ALA A 95 17.23 0.70 -1.30
CA ALA A 95 16.32 1.23 -2.32
C ALA A 95 14.92 1.59 -1.78
N GLY A 96 14.53 1.02 -0.64
CA GLY A 96 13.23 1.24 -0.02
C GLY A 96 13.21 2.45 0.93
N PHE A 97 12.11 2.65 1.63
CA PHE A 97 11.99 3.69 2.64
C PHE A 97 13.00 3.51 3.78
N ASN A 98 13.60 4.60 4.22
CA ASN A 98 14.42 4.66 5.42
C ASN A 98 13.54 4.71 6.68
N SER A 99 12.43 5.46 6.60
CA SER A 99 11.41 5.53 7.63
C SER A 99 10.03 5.77 7.05
N ILE A 100 9.02 5.33 7.77
CA ILE A 100 7.61 5.65 7.52
C ILE A 100 6.99 6.08 8.84
N GLU A 101 6.42 7.28 8.87
CA GLU A 101 5.66 7.81 10.00
C GLU A 101 4.18 7.84 9.66
N VAL A 102 3.34 7.36 10.56
CA VAL A 102 1.89 7.29 10.38
C VAL A 102 1.22 8.12 11.46
N PHE A 103 0.36 9.04 11.07
CA PHE A 103 -0.43 9.87 11.95
C PHE A 103 -1.90 9.53 11.74
N ILE A 104 -2.56 9.07 12.81
CA ILE A 104 -3.95 8.62 12.78
C ILE A 104 -4.77 9.52 13.68
N LYS A 105 -5.81 10.12 13.11
CA LYS A 105 -6.76 10.97 13.84
C LYS A 105 -8.17 10.38 13.71
N PRO A 106 -8.62 9.54 14.64
CA PRO A 106 -9.99 9.06 14.68
C PRO A 106 -10.90 10.12 15.31
N ASP A 107 -12.10 10.30 14.75
CA ASP A 107 -13.23 10.94 15.42
C ASP A 107 -14.06 9.82 16.05
N ILE A 108 -13.79 9.54 17.32
CA ILE A 108 -14.31 8.39 18.03
C ILE A 108 -14.59 8.75 19.50
N GLU A 109 -15.71 8.30 20.01
CA GLU A 109 -16.04 8.44 21.42
C GLU A 109 -15.46 7.22 22.17
N ALA A 110 -14.31 7.41 22.84
CA ALA A 110 -13.59 6.35 23.53
C ALA A 110 -12.73 6.93 24.66
N THR A 111 -12.50 6.14 25.69
CA THR A 111 -11.50 6.42 26.73
C THR A 111 -10.09 6.26 26.14
N ALA A 112 -9.09 6.76 26.85
CA ALA A 112 -7.69 6.62 26.44
C ALA A 112 -7.26 5.15 26.33
N ASP A 113 -7.73 4.29 27.22
CA ASP A 113 -7.42 2.86 27.23
C ASP A 113 -8.11 2.12 26.07
N GLU A 114 -9.35 2.45 25.76
CA GLU A 114 -10.07 1.90 24.61
C GLU A 114 -9.41 2.32 23.30
N LEU A 115 -8.99 3.58 23.18
CA LEU A 115 -8.30 4.09 22.01
C LEU A 115 -6.94 3.41 21.81
N LYS A 116 -6.20 3.18 22.90
CA LYS A 116 -4.94 2.45 22.87
C LYS A 116 -5.14 1.00 22.44
N ASN A 117 -6.16 0.33 22.98
CA ASN A 117 -6.50 -1.03 22.60
C ASN A 117 -6.93 -1.11 21.12
N TRP A 118 -7.76 -0.18 20.68
CA TRP A 118 -8.16 -0.06 19.28
C TRP A 118 -6.94 0.06 18.35
N LEU A 119 -6.00 0.96 18.65
CA LEU A 119 -4.79 1.16 17.83
C LEU A 119 -3.93 -0.10 17.81
N ASN A 120 -3.70 -0.75 18.93
CA ASN A 120 -2.93 -1.99 19.00
C ASN A 120 -3.52 -3.09 18.09
N LEU A 121 -4.85 -3.25 18.10
CA LEU A 121 -5.53 -4.23 17.25
C LEU A 121 -5.46 -3.86 15.76
N VAL A 122 -5.52 -2.56 15.44
CA VAL A 122 -5.34 -2.07 14.07
C VAL A 122 -3.94 -2.42 13.55
N GLU A 123 -2.90 -2.13 14.33
CA GLU A 123 -1.51 -2.43 13.96
C GLU A 123 -1.29 -3.93 13.78
N GLN A 124 -1.75 -4.75 14.72
CA GLN A 124 -1.58 -6.21 14.68
C GLN A 124 -2.28 -6.89 13.51
N ARG A 125 -3.37 -6.30 13.01
CA ARG A 125 -4.24 -6.92 12.00
C ARG A 125 -4.09 -6.33 10.60
N CYS A 126 -3.25 -5.31 10.42
CA CYS A 126 -3.06 -4.65 9.14
C CYS A 126 -2.07 -5.44 8.25
N PRO A 127 -2.52 -6.15 7.20
CA PRO A 127 -1.61 -6.94 6.38
C PRO A 127 -0.61 -6.09 5.60
N VAL A 128 -0.94 -4.85 5.23
CA VAL A 128 0.01 -3.96 4.56
C VAL A 128 1.07 -3.48 5.55
N GLY A 129 0.69 -3.12 6.78
CA GLY A 129 1.62 -2.78 7.85
C GLY A 129 2.56 -3.94 8.17
N ASP A 130 2.04 -5.15 8.26
CA ASP A 130 2.81 -6.38 8.48
C ASP A 130 3.89 -6.57 7.38
N ASN A 131 3.53 -6.40 6.10
CA ASN A 131 4.49 -6.49 4.98
C ASN A 131 5.55 -5.37 4.99
N LEU A 132 5.28 -4.21 5.59
CA LEU A 132 6.26 -3.12 5.70
C LEU A 132 7.22 -3.32 6.88
N ILE A 133 6.75 -3.97 7.95
CA ILE A 133 7.53 -4.20 9.18
C ILE A 133 8.34 -5.49 9.10
N TYR A 134 7.76 -6.53 8.53
CA TYR A 134 8.37 -7.86 8.46
C TYR A 134 8.77 -8.23 7.04
N THR A 135 9.61 -9.26 6.92
CA THR A 135 10.08 -9.75 5.61
C THR A 135 9.08 -10.73 5.02
N THR A 136 8.61 -10.45 3.82
CA THR A 136 7.82 -11.38 3.01
C THR A 136 8.73 -12.02 1.95
N PRO A 137 8.74 -13.36 1.78
CA PRO A 137 9.46 -14.01 0.70
C PRO A 137 8.95 -13.51 -0.66
N VAL A 138 9.84 -13.03 -1.51
CA VAL A 138 9.54 -12.55 -2.85
C VAL A 138 10.36 -13.32 -3.87
N HIS A 139 9.69 -13.95 -4.84
CA HIS A 139 10.33 -14.67 -5.94
C HIS A 139 10.02 -13.94 -7.25
N VAL A 140 11.07 -13.61 -8.00
CA VAL A 140 10.95 -12.92 -9.29
C VAL A 140 11.34 -13.90 -10.40
N ASN A 141 10.46 -14.11 -11.37
CA ASN A 141 10.69 -15.01 -12.49
C ASN A 141 10.63 -14.23 -13.81
N LEU A 142 11.59 -14.50 -14.69
CA LEU A 142 11.55 -14.04 -16.08
C LEU A 142 10.88 -15.10 -16.93
N VAL A 143 9.79 -14.72 -17.61
CA VAL A 143 9.03 -15.62 -18.47
C VAL A 143 8.95 -15.09 -19.89
N SER A 144 8.89 -15.98 -20.89
CA SER A 144 8.72 -15.59 -22.29
C SER A 144 7.27 -15.37 -22.68
N ALA A 145 6.34 -15.95 -21.93
CA ALA A 145 4.90 -15.77 -22.07
C ALA A 145 4.21 -16.03 -20.73
N PHE A 146 3.09 -15.38 -20.47
CA PHE A 146 2.20 -15.75 -19.38
C PHE A 146 1.33 -16.94 -19.82
N GLU A 147 1.12 -17.89 -18.90
CA GLU A 147 0.12 -18.92 -19.14
C GLU A 147 -1.25 -18.22 -19.27
N SER A 148 -1.95 -18.51 -20.37
CA SER A 148 -3.33 -18.05 -20.52
C SER A 148 -4.15 -18.71 -19.43
N GLU A 149 -4.74 -17.92 -18.53
CA GLU A 149 -5.76 -18.45 -17.63
C GLU A 149 -6.84 -19.08 -18.50
N THR A 150 -6.91 -20.40 -18.47
CA THR A 150 -8.02 -21.14 -19.06
C THR A 150 -9.22 -20.82 -18.17
N VAL A 151 -10.13 -20.02 -18.70
CA VAL A 151 -11.42 -19.69 -18.10
C VAL A 151 -12.27 -20.96 -17.97
#